data_1f1a881f504dca9eb5411c0cb8f02075
#
_entry.id   1f1a881f504dca9eb5411c0cb8f02075
#
_cell.length_a   1.000
_cell.length_b   1.000
_cell.length_c   1.000
_cell.angle_alpha   90.00
_cell.angle_beta   90.00
_cell.angle_gamma   90.00
#
_symmetry.space_group_name_H-M   'P 1'
#
loop_
_entity.id
_entity.type
_entity.pdbx_description
1 polymer ?
#
loop_
_entity_poly.entity_id
_entity_poly.type
_entity_poly.pdbx_seq_one_letter_code
_entity_poly.pdbx_strand_id
1 'polypeptide(L)'
;MQKETKLEEILRLTLESLQKQEYSTETLLRYQKKFNALNSFAHSRGISEPSDGLFQEYLSDNKNKYTGEYSVFKDRQRIRVVNLIKSYITNGEADTSRRKGKSAYDSIQTEQLKKELDRFITILEEEPLRPNTIYTYKRIVAYLLIYCEKKSYRSINELVSGDIRNFILYLYEQGYFKPTTITSGLSGLKRFLSLHPDIEHFIMELPTRLPRERKIIEIYSETETYAINEILSDGSLSKRDKAICLLLLETGLRAVDV
;
A
#
# COMPACT_ATOMS: atom_id res chain seq x y z
N MET A 1 5.80 -3.51 -41.34
CA MET A 1 5.69 -4.03 -39.96
C MET A 1 7.06 -3.94 -39.30
N GLN A 2 7.23 -3.11 -38.29
CA GLN A 2 8.45 -3.10 -37.50
C GLN A 2 8.54 -4.43 -36.74
N LYS A 3 9.71 -5.06 -36.77
CA LYS A 3 9.96 -6.33 -36.08
C LYS A 3 9.98 -6.06 -34.57
N GLU A 4 9.19 -6.79 -33.81
CA GLU A 4 9.17 -6.71 -32.35
C GLU A 4 10.59 -6.89 -31.80
N THR A 5 11.01 -6.02 -30.90
CA THR A 5 12.34 -6.13 -30.27
C THR A 5 12.32 -7.26 -29.22
N LYS A 6 13.48 -7.80 -28.89
CA LYS A 6 13.58 -8.86 -27.86
C LYS A 6 13.13 -8.36 -26.47
N LEU A 7 13.32 -7.07 -26.18
CA LEU A 7 12.81 -6.46 -24.97
C LEU A 7 11.27 -6.42 -24.97
N GLU A 8 10.65 -5.98 -26.07
CA GLU A 8 9.18 -5.93 -26.21
C GLU A 8 8.56 -7.30 -26.03
N GLU A 9 9.15 -8.32 -26.66
CA GLU A 9 8.71 -9.71 -26.50
C GLU A 9 8.73 -10.15 -25.03
N ILE A 10 9.82 -9.91 -24.31
CA ILE A 10 9.95 -10.28 -22.89
C ILE A 10 8.97 -9.51 -22.02
N LEU A 11 8.74 -8.23 -22.27
CA LEU A 11 7.75 -7.43 -21.54
C LEU A 11 6.35 -7.98 -21.73
N ARG A 12 5.98 -8.34 -22.97
CA ARG A 12 4.69 -8.97 -23.29
C ARG A 12 4.52 -10.31 -22.59
N LEU A 13 5.50 -11.19 -22.70
CA LEU A 13 5.48 -12.50 -22.05
C LEU A 13 5.46 -12.42 -20.52
N THR A 14 6.15 -11.43 -19.94
CA THR A 14 6.07 -11.15 -18.49
C THR A 14 4.63 -10.74 -18.09
N LEU A 15 3.96 -9.92 -18.91
CA LEU A 15 2.58 -9.52 -18.66
C LEU A 15 1.60 -10.70 -18.78
N GLU A 16 1.78 -11.57 -19.77
CA GLU A 16 1.03 -12.81 -19.94
C GLU A 16 1.20 -13.76 -18.75
N SER A 17 2.43 -13.85 -18.21
CA SER A 17 2.72 -14.61 -16.98
C SER A 17 1.94 -14.07 -15.78
N LEU A 18 1.85 -12.74 -15.62
CA LEU A 18 1.03 -12.12 -14.59
C LEU A 18 -0.47 -12.38 -14.79
N GLN A 19 -0.93 -12.41 -16.03
CA GLN A 19 -2.33 -12.72 -16.36
C GLN A 19 -2.68 -14.18 -15.99
N LYS A 20 -1.80 -15.13 -16.26
CA LYS A 20 -1.96 -16.53 -15.84
C LYS A 20 -2.02 -16.70 -14.33
N GLN A 21 -1.43 -15.79 -13.57
CA GLN A 21 -1.48 -15.75 -12.11
C GLN A 21 -2.70 -14.99 -11.55
N GLU A 22 -3.74 -14.84 -12.37
CA GLU A 22 -5.05 -14.27 -11.99
C GLU A 22 -5.02 -12.84 -11.42
N TYR A 23 -4.04 -12.03 -11.87
CA TYR A 23 -4.04 -10.61 -11.51
C TYR A 23 -5.25 -9.89 -12.10
N SER A 24 -5.85 -8.99 -11.30
CA SER A 24 -6.97 -8.17 -11.77
C SER A 24 -6.58 -7.34 -13.01
N THR A 25 -7.54 -7.13 -13.91
CA THR A 25 -7.37 -6.32 -15.14
C THR A 25 -6.76 -4.95 -14.82
N GLU A 26 -7.20 -4.31 -13.74
CA GLU A 26 -6.65 -3.01 -13.32
C GLU A 26 -5.15 -3.10 -12.96
N THR A 27 -4.76 -4.16 -12.29
CA THR A 27 -3.35 -4.41 -11.93
C THR A 27 -2.52 -4.69 -13.17
N LEU A 28 -3.01 -5.46 -14.12
CA LEU A 28 -2.35 -5.74 -15.40
C LEU A 28 -2.16 -4.45 -16.20
N LEU A 29 -3.17 -3.60 -16.32
CA LEU A 29 -3.06 -2.30 -16.98
C LEU A 29 -2.00 -1.38 -16.32
N ARG A 30 -1.91 -1.43 -14.99
CA ARG A 30 -0.85 -0.69 -14.26
C ARG A 30 0.55 -1.22 -14.58
N TYR A 31 0.73 -2.55 -14.67
CA TYR A 31 2.02 -3.13 -15.08
C TYR A 31 2.34 -2.84 -16.53
N GLN A 32 1.36 -2.93 -17.43
CA GLN A 32 1.54 -2.58 -18.83
C GLN A 32 2.04 -1.14 -19.02
N LYS A 33 1.43 -0.16 -18.33
CA LYS A 33 1.92 1.23 -18.34
C LYS A 33 3.38 1.34 -17.88
N LYS A 34 3.79 0.58 -16.87
CA LYS A 34 5.17 0.59 -16.37
C LYS A 34 6.14 -0.10 -17.33
N PHE A 35 5.74 -1.18 -17.96
CA PHE A 35 6.53 -1.87 -18.99
C PHE A 35 6.71 -0.96 -20.21
N ASN A 36 5.67 -0.28 -20.64
CA ASN A 36 5.76 0.72 -21.71
C ASN A 36 6.74 1.86 -21.33
N ALA A 37 6.76 2.31 -20.09
CA ALA A 37 7.70 3.32 -19.63
C ALA A 37 9.17 2.81 -19.67
N LEU A 38 9.42 1.56 -19.32
CA LEU A 38 10.75 0.94 -19.49
C LEU A 38 11.11 0.79 -20.96
N ASN A 39 10.17 0.36 -21.81
CA ASN A 39 10.40 0.23 -23.25
C ASN A 39 10.75 1.60 -23.88
N SER A 40 9.98 2.64 -23.57
CA SER A 40 10.29 4.00 -24.03
C SER A 40 11.66 4.49 -23.55
N PHE A 41 12.04 4.14 -22.31
CA PHE A 41 13.35 4.46 -21.77
C PHE A 41 14.48 3.75 -22.55
N ALA A 42 14.31 2.45 -22.87
CA ALA A 42 15.24 1.68 -23.65
C ALA A 42 15.36 2.23 -25.11
N HIS A 43 14.23 2.49 -25.75
CA HIS A 43 14.20 3.09 -27.10
C HIS A 43 14.94 4.41 -27.19
N SER A 44 14.78 5.29 -26.20
CA SER A 44 15.47 6.59 -26.17
C SER A 44 17.02 6.46 -26.10
N ARG A 45 17.53 5.25 -25.80
CA ARG A 45 18.95 4.89 -25.72
C ARG A 45 19.41 3.95 -26.82
N GLY A 46 18.50 3.59 -27.74
CA GLY A 46 18.80 2.65 -28.83
C GLY A 46 18.99 1.21 -28.35
N ILE A 47 18.49 0.86 -27.15
CA ILE A 47 18.63 -0.49 -26.56
C ILE A 47 17.38 -1.31 -26.92
N SER A 48 17.58 -2.45 -27.59
CA SER A 48 16.51 -3.36 -28.02
C SER A 48 16.50 -4.71 -27.28
N GLU A 49 17.51 -4.96 -26.42
CA GLU A 49 17.61 -6.18 -25.63
C GLU A 49 17.64 -5.90 -24.13
N PRO A 50 17.03 -6.79 -23.32
CA PRO A 50 17.14 -6.69 -21.87
C PRO A 50 18.57 -7.01 -21.44
N SER A 51 19.17 -6.12 -20.65
CA SER A 51 20.51 -6.28 -20.11
C SER A 51 20.59 -5.71 -18.70
N ASP A 52 21.55 -6.20 -17.92
CA ASP A 52 21.80 -5.65 -16.59
C ASP A 52 22.18 -4.17 -16.63
N GLY A 53 22.89 -3.74 -17.67
CA GLY A 53 23.22 -2.33 -17.90
C GLY A 53 21.96 -1.46 -18.06
N LEU A 54 21.01 -1.89 -18.93
CA LEU A 54 19.72 -1.21 -19.09
C LEU A 54 18.98 -1.11 -17.76
N PHE A 55 18.93 -2.20 -17.00
CA PHE A 55 18.20 -2.22 -15.73
C PHE A 55 18.85 -1.32 -14.68
N GLN A 56 20.18 -1.28 -14.60
CA GLN A 56 20.90 -0.37 -13.70
C GLN A 56 20.65 1.09 -14.06
N GLU A 57 20.73 1.46 -15.34
CA GLU A 57 20.42 2.81 -15.79
C GLU A 57 18.96 3.20 -15.50
N TYR A 58 18.02 2.28 -15.77
CA TYR A 58 16.61 2.52 -15.47
C TYR A 58 16.37 2.72 -13.98
N LEU A 59 17.06 1.98 -13.12
CA LEU A 59 16.96 2.13 -11.67
C LEU A 59 17.61 3.42 -11.17
N SER A 60 18.68 3.91 -11.81
CA SER A 60 19.35 5.16 -11.41
C SER A 60 18.53 6.41 -11.74
N ASP A 61 17.62 6.35 -12.74
CA ASP A 61 16.73 7.46 -13.08
C ASP A 61 15.51 7.53 -12.14
N ASN A 62 15.74 7.67 -10.84
CA ASN A 62 14.74 7.66 -9.79
C ASN A 62 14.33 9.06 -9.29
N LYS A 63 14.75 10.11 -9.98
CA LYS A 63 14.38 11.48 -9.65
C LYS A 63 12.97 11.83 -10.12
N ASN A 64 12.30 12.65 -9.36
CA ASN A 64 11.03 13.23 -9.76
C ASN A 64 11.24 14.15 -10.98
N LYS A 65 10.43 13.99 -12.02
CA LYS A 65 10.56 14.76 -13.25
C LYS A 65 10.36 16.27 -13.04
N TYR A 66 9.56 16.64 -12.07
CA TYR A 66 9.18 18.04 -11.80
C TYR A 66 10.06 18.71 -10.76
N THR A 67 10.42 18.00 -9.68
CA THR A 67 11.24 18.57 -8.59
C THR A 67 12.73 18.27 -8.72
N GLY A 68 13.11 17.31 -9.56
CA GLY A 68 14.50 16.84 -9.67
C GLY A 68 15.01 16.04 -8.47
N GLU A 69 14.19 15.91 -7.42
CA GLU A 69 14.55 15.21 -6.19
C GLU A 69 14.36 13.69 -6.27
N TYR A 70 15.05 12.97 -5.40
CA TYR A 70 14.90 11.52 -5.27
C TYR A 70 13.45 11.16 -4.89
N SER A 71 12.86 10.23 -5.64
CA SER A 71 11.51 9.73 -5.41
C SER A 71 11.51 8.28 -4.94
N VAL A 72 11.33 8.06 -3.65
CA VAL A 72 11.18 6.71 -3.05
C VAL A 72 10.08 5.90 -3.72
N PHE A 73 9.00 6.56 -4.13
CA PHE A 73 7.89 5.89 -4.82
C PHE A 73 8.32 5.40 -6.21
N LYS A 74 8.96 6.28 -7.01
CA LYS A 74 9.45 5.95 -8.35
C LYS A 74 10.48 4.82 -8.30
N ASP A 75 11.40 4.89 -7.34
CA ASP A 75 12.43 3.90 -7.10
C ASP A 75 11.82 2.51 -6.80
N ARG A 76 10.93 2.41 -5.82
CA ARG A 76 10.24 1.15 -5.50
C ARG A 76 9.47 0.57 -6.68
N GLN A 77 8.83 1.42 -7.49
CA GLN A 77 8.10 0.96 -8.67
C GLN A 77 9.04 0.39 -9.72
N ARG A 78 10.17 1.04 -9.98
CA ARG A 78 11.18 0.57 -10.93
C ARG A 78 11.85 -0.72 -10.48
N ILE A 79 12.24 -0.81 -9.21
CA ILE A 79 12.78 -2.06 -8.62
C ILE A 79 11.79 -3.21 -8.84
N ARG A 80 10.50 -2.99 -8.59
CA ARG A 80 9.47 -4.01 -8.78
C ARG A 80 9.37 -4.47 -10.23
N VAL A 81 9.38 -3.54 -11.17
CA VAL A 81 9.34 -3.82 -12.62
C VAL A 81 10.55 -4.66 -13.04
N VAL A 82 11.74 -4.21 -12.69
CA VAL A 82 12.99 -4.91 -13.05
C VAL A 82 13.03 -6.32 -12.45
N ASN A 83 12.62 -6.49 -11.20
CA ASN A 83 12.60 -7.81 -10.55
C ASN A 83 11.63 -8.78 -11.24
N LEU A 84 10.44 -8.32 -11.66
CA LEU A 84 9.49 -9.15 -12.41
C LEU A 84 10.07 -9.62 -13.74
N ILE A 85 10.72 -8.71 -14.47
CA ILE A 85 11.32 -9.03 -15.77
C ILE A 85 12.52 -9.98 -15.60
N LYS A 86 13.40 -9.71 -14.62
CA LYS A 86 14.54 -10.59 -14.33
C LYS A 86 14.09 -11.99 -13.91
N SER A 87 13.06 -12.11 -13.07
CA SER A 87 12.53 -13.41 -12.68
C SER A 87 11.95 -14.15 -13.87
N TYR A 88 11.26 -13.46 -14.79
CA TYR A 88 10.76 -14.07 -16.01
C TYR A 88 11.88 -14.55 -16.91
N ILE A 89 12.93 -13.74 -17.11
CA ILE A 89 14.10 -14.13 -17.92
C ILE A 89 14.79 -15.38 -17.34
N THR A 90 14.87 -15.47 -16.00
CA THR A 90 15.60 -16.57 -15.34
C THR A 90 14.76 -17.85 -15.23
N ASN A 91 13.49 -17.73 -14.91
CA ASN A 91 12.64 -18.86 -14.50
C ASN A 91 11.52 -19.17 -15.51
N GLY A 92 11.32 -18.36 -16.55
CA GLY A 92 10.19 -18.46 -17.49
C GLY A 92 8.84 -18.02 -16.86
N GLU A 93 8.86 -17.51 -15.62
CA GLU A 93 7.69 -17.06 -14.91
C GLU A 93 7.99 -15.79 -14.09
N ALA A 94 7.05 -14.84 -14.06
CA ALA A 94 7.17 -13.64 -13.26
C ALA A 94 7.00 -13.96 -11.77
N ASP A 95 8.06 -13.79 -10.99
CA ASP A 95 7.99 -13.99 -9.54
C ASP A 95 7.20 -12.85 -8.87
N THR A 96 5.96 -13.17 -8.56
CA THR A 96 5.07 -12.28 -7.86
C THR A 96 5.10 -12.50 -6.35
N SER A 97 5.92 -13.45 -5.89
CA SER A 97 6.11 -13.64 -4.47
C SER A 97 6.55 -12.29 -3.89
N ARG A 98 5.60 -11.59 -3.29
CA ARG A 98 6.00 -10.68 -2.23
C ARG A 98 6.80 -11.57 -1.29
N ARG A 99 7.94 -11.12 -0.80
CA ARG A 99 8.42 -11.61 0.49
C ARG A 99 7.25 -11.38 1.44
N LYS A 100 6.38 -12.38 1.52
CA LYS A 100 5.33 -12.42 2.52
C LYS A 100 6.11 -12.56 3.82
N GLY A 101 6.44 -11.43 4.44
CA GLY A 101 6.70 -11.47 5.86
C GLY A 101 5.53 -12.24 6.45
N LYS A 102 5.79 -13.18 7.35
CA LYS A 102 4.72 -13.92 8.02
C LYS A 102 3.63 -12.92 8.39
N SER A 103 2.41 -13.15 7.98
CA SER A 103 1.33 -12.25 8.37
C SER A 103 1.26 -12.26 9.90
N ALA A 104 0.81 -11.19 10.52
CA ALA A 104 0.63 -11.18 11.97
C ALA A 104 -0.26 -12.35 12.42
N TYR A 105 -1.25 -12.72 11.61
CA TYR A 105 -2.10 -13.88 11.81
C TYR A 105 -1.29 -15.20 11.87
N ASP A 106 -0.41 -15.43 10.89
CA ASP A 106 0.40 -16.65 10.81
C ASP A 106 1.50 -16.71 11.89
N SER A 107 1.72 -15.59 12.59
CA SER A 107 2.72 -15.47 13.64
C SER A 107 2.18 -15.89 15.02
N ILE A 108 0.85 -15.99 15.17
CA ILE A 108 0.21 -16.44 16.40
C ILE A 108 0.40 -17.96 16.53
N GLN A 109 1.01 -18.41 17.63
CA GLN A 109 1.32 -19.81 17.90
C GLN A 109 0.27 -20.48 18.80
N THR A 110 -0.34 -19.72 19.71
CA THR A 110 -1.30 -20.21 20.69
C THR A 110 -2.65 -20.45 20.02
N GLU A 111 -3.06 -21.71 19.96
CA GLU A 111 -4.30 -22.12 19.27
C GLU A 111 -5.54 -21.42 19.82
N GLN A 112 -5.61 -21.21 21.14
CA GLN A 112 -6.74 -20.53 21.77
C GLN A 112 -6.82 -19.06 21.32
N LEU A 113 -5.71 -18.33 21.32
CA LEU A 113 -5.66 -16.93 20.86
C LEU A 113 -5.99 -16.84 19.36
N LYS A 114 -5.57 -17.82 18.56
CA LYS A 114 -5.89 -17.88 17.16
C LYS A 114 -7.38 -18.07 16.90
N LYS A 115 -8.04 -18.96 17.67
CA LYS A 115 -9.49 -19.15 17.61
C LYS A 115 -10.28 -17.89 17.97
N GLU A 116 -9.80 -17.10 18.94
CA GLU A 116 -10.42 -15.81 19.26
C GLU A 116 -10.32 -14.82 18.10
N LEU A 117 -9.18 -14.81 17.39
CA LEU A 117 -9.04 -13.98 16.21
C LEU A 117 -9.97 -14.45 15.06
N ASP A 118 -10.07 -15.75 14.83
CA ASP A 118 -10.95 -16.31 13.80
C ASP A 118 -12.42 -15.97 14.07
N ARG A 119 -12.84 -16.13 15.34
CA ARG A 119 -14.19 -15.71 15.76
C ARG A 119 -14.45 -14.22 15.50
N PHE A 120 -13.48 -13.38 15.85
CA PHE A 120 -13.59 -11.94 15.60
C PHE A 120 -13.69 -11.62 14.10
N ILE A 121 -12.90 -12.29 13.26
CA ILE A 121 -12.94 -12.11 11.80
C ILE A 121 -14.32 -12.48 11.25
N THR A 122 -14.87 -13.62 11.66
CA THR A 122 -16.21 -14.06 11.24
C THR A 122 -17.26 -12.99 11.56
N ILE A 123 -17.24 -12.43 12.77
CA ILE A 123 -18.16 -11.35 13.16
C ILE A 123 -17.98 -10.11 12.29
N LEU A 124 -16.74 -9.74 11.96
CA LEU A 124 -16.49 -8.58 11.09
C LEU A 124 -16.96 -8.79 9.64
N GLU A 125 -16.89 -10.03 9.14
CA GLU A 125 -17.30 -10.38 7.78
C GLU A 125 -18.83 -10.43 7.62
N GLU A 126 -19.58 -10.63 8.70
CA GLU A 126 -21.04 -10.54 8.74
C GLU A 126 -21.55 -9.08 8.71
N GLU A 127 -20.70 -8.11 9.01
CA GLU A 127 -21.05 -6.69 9.00
C GLU A 127 -20.78 -6.03 7.62
N PRO A 128 -21.56 -4.98 7.25
CA PRO A 128 -21.35 -4.24 6.00
C PRO A 128 -20.11 -3.34 6.06
N LEU A 129 -18.96 -3.90 6.42
CA LEU A 129 -17.69 -3.21 6.51
C LEU A 129 -16.91 -3.30 5.19
N ARG A 130 -16.18 -2.24 4.87
CA ARG A 130 -15.26 -2.27 3.72
C ARG A 130 -14.12 -3.26 3.99
N PRO A 131 -13.66 -4.04 2.98
CA PRO A 131 -12.58 -5.02 3.15
C PRO A 131 -11.31 -4.45 3.80
N ASN A 132 -10.97 -3.21 3.49
CA ASN A 132 -9.81 -2.54 4.09
C ASN A 132 -10.01 -2.23 5.58
N THR A 133 -11.24 -2.01 6.03
CA THR A 133 -11.57 -1.83 7.45
C THR A 133 -11.41 -3.14 8.20
N ILE A 134 -11.95 -4.24 7.65
CA ILE A 134 -11.79 -5.59 8.20
C ILE A 134 -10.30 -5.94 8.30
N TYR A 135 -9.54 -5.70 7.23
CA TYR A 135 -8.08 -5.93 7.22
C TYR A 135 -7.36 -5.16 8.33
N THR A 136 -7.72 -3.88 8.53
CA THR A 136 -7.10 -3.03 9.56
C THR A 136 -7.43 -3.53 10.97
N TYR A 137 -8.68 -3.90 11.21
CA TYR A 137 -9.12 -4.42 12.52
C TYR A 137 -8.50 -5.77 12.83
N LYS A 138 -8.56 -6.71 11.88
CA LYS A 138 -7.89 -8.01 11.98
C LYS A 138 -6.41 -7.85 12.32
N ARG A 139 -5.73 -6.98 11.62
CA ARG A 139 -4.29 -6.78 11.79
C ARG A 139 -3.92 -6.26 13.17
N ILE A 140 -4.63 -5.25 13.68
CA ILE A 140 -4.29 -4.68 14.99
C ILE A 140 -4.59 -5.66 16.14
N VAL A 141 -5.68 -6.42 16.03
CA VAL A 141 -6.03 -7.46 17.01
C VAL A 141 -5.02 -8.59 16.97
N ALA A 142 -4.57 -9.03 15.78
CA ALA A 142 -3.49 -10.03 15.68
C ALA A 142 -2.22 -9.59 16.41
N TYR A 143 -1.84 -8.31 16.33
CA TYR A 143 -0.69 -7.79 17.10
C TYR A 143 -0.95 -7.76 18.61
N LEU A 144 -2.19 -7.50 19.06
CA LEU A 144 -2.54 -7.64 20.48
C LEU A 144 -2.34 -9.08 20.95
N LEU A 145 -2.79 -10.05 20.18
CA LEU A 145 -2.64 -11.47 20.53
C LEU A 145 -1.16 -11.92 20.54
N ILE A 146 -0.35 -11.44 19.60
CA ILE A 146 1.11 -11.64 19.62
C ILE A 146 1.74 -11.01 20.87
N TYR A 147 1.26 -9.83 21.29
CA TYR A 147 1.70 -9.19 22.52
C TYR A 147 1.32 -10.03 23.75
N CYS A 148 0.12 -10.61 23.79
CA CYS A 148 -0.30 -11.55 24.83
C CYS A 148 0.64 -12.77 24.89
N GLU A 149 0.99 -13.36 23.75
CA GLU A 149 1.95 -14.48 23.68
C GLU A 149 3.34 -14.09 24.23
N LYS A 150 3.83 -12.89 23.92
CA LYS A 150 5.10 -12.39 24.47
C LYS A 150 5.07 -12.25 25.98
N LYS A 151 3.90 -12.03 26.55
CA LYS A 151 3.65 -12.01 27.99
C LYS A 151 3.39 -13.42 28.58
N SER A 152 3.47 -14.46 27.74
CA SER A 152 3.15 -15.84 28.09
C SER A 152 1.67 -16.07 28.45
N TYR A 153 0.77 -15.19 28.02
CA TYR A 153 -0.67 -15.37 28.17
C TYR A 153 -1.17 -16.39 27.15
N ARG A 154 -2.04 -17.28 27.61
CA ARG A 154 -2.67 -18.32 26.78
C ARG A 154 -4.10 -17.95 26.39
N SER A 155 -4.71 -17.03 27.13
CA SER A 155 -6.06 -16.53 26.92
C SER A 155 -6.06 -15.01 26.95
N ILE A 156 -6.98 -14.40 26.23
CA ILE A 156 -7.20 -12.94 26.28
C ILE A 156 -7.70 -12.48 27.66
N ASN A 157 -8.34 -13.36 28.42
CA ASN A 157 -8.84 -13.06 29.76
C ASN A 157 -7.72 -12.94 30.81
N GLU A 158 -6.48 -13.27 30.47
CA GLU A 158 -5.32 -13.06 31.34
C GLU A 158 -4.77 -11.64 31.28
N LEU A 159 -5.34 -10.77 30.43
CA LEU A 159 -4.98 -9.35 30.41
C LEU A 159 -5.25 -8.72 31.79
N VAL A 160 -4.29 -7.90 32.20
CA VAL A 160 -4.38 -7.12 33.46
C VAL A 160 -4.35 -5.62 33.17
N SER A 161 -4.74 -4.84 34.18
CA SER A 161 -4.73 -3.37 34.06
C SER A 161 -3.37 -2.85 33.62
N GLY A 162 -3.37 -1.93 32.66
CA GLY A 162 -2.19 -1.36 32.04
C GLY A 162 -1.70 -2.10 30.80
N ASP A 163 -2.14 -3.32 30.53
CA ASP A 163 -1.66 -4.10 29.39
C ASP A 163 -2.06 -3.49 28.05
N ILE A 164 -3.25 -2.96 27.94
CA ILE A 164 -3.71 -2.31 26.71
C ILE A 164 -2.91 -1.03 26.44
N ARG A 165 -2.61 -0.24 27.46
CA ARG A 165 -1.73 0.93 27.34
C ARG A 165 -0.32 0.51 26.92
N ASN A 166 0.25 -0.49 27.57
CA ASN A 166 1.58 -1.01 27.25
C ASN A 166 1.62 -1.61 25.84
N PHE A 167 0.56 -2.25 25.39
CA PHE A 167 0.46 -2.73 24.00
C PHE A 167 0.50 -1.58 22.99
N ILE A 168 -0.20 -0.46 23.24
CA ILE A 168 -0.14 0.69 22.34
C ILE A 168 1.29 1.28 22.28
N LEU A 169 1.97 1.38 23.42
CA LEU A 169 3.38 1.80 23.47
C LEU A 169 4.27 0.83 22.70
N TYR A 170 4.10 -0.47 22.91
CA TYR A 170 4.80 -1.51 22.17
C TYR A 170 4.64 -1.36 20.64
N LEU A 171 3.45 -1.09 20.14
CA LEU A 171 3.24 -0.86 18.71
C LEU A 171 4.03 0.35 18.18
N TYR A 172 4.17 1.38 18.99
CA TYR A 172 4.96 2.56 18.68
C TYR A 172 6.46 2.26 18.63
N GLU A 173 6.99 1.63 19.65
CA GLU A 173 8.41 1.30 19.80
C GLU A 173 8.90 0.36 18.69
N GLN A 174 8.07 -0.60 18.32
CA GLN A 174 8.41 -1.53 17.23
C GLN A 174 8.31 -0.91 15.83
N GLY A 175 7.72 0.27 15.69
CA GLY A 175 7.56 0.92 14.39
C GLY A 175 6.66 0.16 13.40
N TYR A 176 5.86 -0.80 13.87
CA TYR A 176 4.99 -1.61 13.00
C TYR A 176 3.92 -0.80 12.30
N PHE A 177 3.51 0.31 12.92
CA PHE A 177 2.44 1.16 12.43
C PHE A 177 2.76 2.63 12.58
N LYS A 178 2.27 3.42 11.63
CA LYS A 178 2.19 4.88 11.82
C LYS A 178 1.11 5.21 12.87
N PRO A 179 1.25 6.32 13.64
CA PRO A 179 0.25 6.75 14.61
C PRO A 179 -1.18 6.81 14.06
N THR A 180 -1.32 7.26 12.82
CA THR A 180 -2.61 7.31 12.11
C THR A 180 -3.23 5.92 11.90
N THR A 181 -2.40 4.92 11.62
CA THR A 181 -2.85 3.53 11.44
C THR A 181 -3.29 2.92 12.76
N ILE A 182 -2.54 3.18 13.85
CA ILE A 182 -2.94 2.74 15.20
C ILE A 182 -4.30 3.39 15.55
N THR A 183 -4.43 4.71 15.36
CA THR A 183 -5.70 5.42 15.63
C THR A 183 -6.87 4.79 14.86
N SER A 184 -6.68 4.44 13.59
CA SER A 184 -7.73 3.77 12.80
C SER A 184 -8.04 2.36 13.32
N GLY A 185 -7.06 1.69 13.92
CA GLY A 185 -7.21 0.36 14.50
C GLY A 185 -7.87 0.35 15.89
N LEU A 186 -7.88 1.48 16.62
CA LEU A 186 -8.47 1.54 17.97
C LEU A 186 -9.93 1.10 17.99
N SER A 187 -10.68 1.42 16.93
CA SER A 187 -12.08 0.95 16.79
C SER A 187 -12.16 -0.57 16.69
N GLY A 188 -11.21 -1.21 16.03
CA GLY A 188 -11.12 -2.67 15.97
C GLY A 188 -10.79 -3.28 17.32
N LEU A 189 -9.85 -2.69 18.07
CA LEU A 189 -9.53 -3.12 19.44
C LEU A 189 -10.72 -2.97 20.37
N LYS A 190 -11.40 -1.82 20.30
CA LYS A 190 -12.63 -1.58 21.09
C LYS A 190 -13.67 -2.66 20.83
N ARG A 191 -13.96 -2.95 19.55
CA ARG A 191 -14.91 -4.01 19.16
C ARG A 191 -14.47 -5.38 19.67
N PHE A 192 -13.18 -5.72 19.53
CA PHE A 192 -12.67 -6.99 19.99
C PHE A 192 -12.82 -7.16 21.52
N LEU A 193 -12.44 -6.14 22.29
CA LEU A 193 -12.58 -6.16 23.75
C LEU A 193 -14.03 -6.25 24.19
N SER A 194 -14.97 -5.59 23.50
CA SER A 194 -16.41 -5.67 23.77
C SER A 194 -17.04 -7.07 23.55
N LEU A 195 -16.34 -7.96 22.86
CA LEU A 195 -16.79 -9.37 22.74
C LEU A 195 -16.47 -10.21 23.98
N HIS A 196 -15.70 -9.68 24.92
CA HIS A 196 -15.21 -10.37 26.10
C HIS A 196 -15.63 -9.62 27.37
N PRO A 197 -16.78 -9.94 27.98
CA PRO A 197 -17.32 -9.21 29.13
C PRO A 197 -16.36 -9.06 30.32
N ASP A 198 -15.52 -10.08 30.54
CA ASP A 198 -14.55 -10.09 31.65
C ASP A 198 -13.46 -9.03 31.51
N ILE A 199 -13.14 -8.61 30.27
CA ILE A 199 -12.07 -7.66 29.96
C ILE A 199 -12.58 -6.39 29.25
N GLU A 200 -13.88 -6.25 29.03
CA GLU A 200 -14.46 -5.09 28.36
C GLU A 200 -14.07 -3.76 29.04
N HIS A 201 -13.92 -3.76 30.34
CA HIS A 201 -13.52 -2.58 31.11
C HIS A 201 -12.16 -2.01 30.67
N PHE A 202 -11.26 -2.80 30.06
CA PHE A 202 -9.99 -2.29 29.52
C PHE A 202 -10.16 -1.40 28.29
N ILE A 203 -11.35 -1.27 27.72
CA ILE A 203 -11.65 -0.28 26.70
C ILE A 203 -11.34 1.13 27.19
N MET A 204 -11.48 1.39 28.48
CA MET A 204 -11.15 2.68 29.10
C MET A 204 -9.65 3.01 29.05
N GLU A 205 -8.80 2.02 28.88
CA GLU A 205 -7.35 2.22 28.71
C GLU A 205 -6.97 2.62 27.28
N LEU A 206 -7.86 2.47 26.30
CA LEU A 206 -7.60 2.86 24.92
C LEU A 206 -7.58 4.40 24.83
N PRO A 207 -6.54 4.98 24.20
CA PRO A 207 -6.48 6.39 23.98
C PRO A 207 -7.57 6.81 22.99
N THR A 208 -8.22 7.94 23.24
CA THR A 208 -9.21 8.52 22.32
C THR A 208 -8.57 8.91 20.99
N ARG A 209 -7.36 9.42 21.03
CA ARG A 209 -6.58 9.83 19.86
C ARG A 209 -5.09 9.76 20.18
N LEU A 210 -4.29 9.40 19.19
CA LEU A 210 -2.85 9.46 19.26
C LEU A 210 -2.32 10.78 18.69
N PRO A 211 -1.19 11.29 19.18
CA PRO A 211 -0.55 12.47 18.61
C PRO A 211 -0.32 12.29 17.11
N ARG A 212 -0.65 13.30 16.34
CA ARG A 212 -0.39 13.34 14.90
C ARG A 212 0.63 14.44 14.64
N GLU A 213 1.62 14.13 13.84
CA GLU A 213 2.43 15.19 13.21
C GLU A 213 1.49 16.07 12.39
N ARG A 214 1.51 17.36 12.65
CA ARG A 214 0.86 18.34 11.78
C ARG A 214 1.69 18.41 10.51
N LYS A 215 1.21 17.76 9.44
CA LYS A 215 1.76 18.03 8.12
C LYS A 215 1.26 19.40 7.69
N ILE A 216 2.19 20.28 7.43
CA ILE A 216 1.92 21.48 6.65
C ILE A 216 1.60 20.94 5.24
N ILE A 217 0.37 21.13 4.80
CA ILE A 217 -0.02 20.81 3.43
C ILE A 217 0.53 21.96 2.60
N GLU A 218 1.49 21.67 1.74
CA GLU A 218 1.94 22.63 0.75
C GLU A 218 0.75 22.94 -0.18
N ILE A 219 0.43 24.20 -0.26
CA ILE A 219 -0.52 24.73 -1.24
C ILE A 219 0.24 25.10 -2.51
N TYR A 220 -0.44 25.12 -3.63
CA TYR A 220 0.18 25.59 -4.87
C TYR A 220 0.74 27.01 -4.69
N SER A 221 1.98 27.19 -5.11
CA SER A 221 2.58 28.50 -5.21
C SER A 221 1.88 29.34 -6.29
N GLU A 222 2.06 30.66 -6.26
CA GLU A 222 1.52 31.53 -7.29
C GLU A 222 1.99 31.13 -8.71
N THR A 223 3.26 30.74 -8.84
CA THR A 223 3.84 30.26 -10.10
C THR A 223 3.21 28.97 -10.59
N GLU A 224 2.94 28.01 -9.71
CA GLU A 224 2.25 26.76 -10.06
C GLU A 224 0.80 27.03 -10.42
N THR A 225 0.12 27.92 -9.70
CA THR A 225 -1.25 28.34 -10.01
C THR A 225 -1.33 29.02 -11.37
N TYR A 226 -0.35 29.87 -11.69
CA TYR A 226 -0.26 30.49 -13.00
C TYR A 226 -0.06 29.46 -14.11
N ALA A 227 0.89 28.53 -13.94
CA ALA A 227 1.15 27.47 -14.92
C ALA A 227 -0.09 26.57 -15.14
N ILE A 228 -0.84 26.25 -14.07
CA ILE A 228 -2.09 25.49 -14.19
C ILE A 228 -3.11 26.28 -15.04
N ASN A 229 -3.27 27.57 -14.79
CA ASN A 229 -4.21 28.42 -15.53
C ASN A 229 -3.81 28.58 -17.00
N GLU A 230 -2.51 28.63 -17.31
CA GLU A 230 -2.05 28.60 -18.72
C GLU A 230 -2.46 27.32 -19.42
N ILE A 231 -2.20 26.14 -18.82
CA ILE A 231 -2.59 24.83 -19.39
C ILE A 231 -4.12 24.73 -19.54
N LEU A 232 -4.87 25.28 -18.60
CA LEU A 232 -6.33 25.32 -18.68
C LEU A 232 -6.82 26.24 -19.82
N SER A 233 -6.01 27.20 -20.27
CA SER A 233 -6.37 28.20 -21.26
C SER A 233 -5.87 27.87 -22.67
N ASP A 234 -4.78 27.13 -22.81
CA ASP A 234 -4.07 26.88 -24.08
C ASP A 234 -4.79 25.91 -25.06
N GLY A 235 -5.89 25.30 -24.60
CA GLY A 235 -6.67 24.38 -25.44
C GLY A 235 -6.06 22.98 -25.57
N SER A 236 -4.96 22.66 -24.84
CA SER A 236 -4.31 21.36 -24.87
C SER A 236 -5.15 20.26 -24.21
N LEU A 237 -6.04 20.62 -23.28
CA LEU A 237 -6.94 19.72 -22.58
C LEU A 237 -8.26 19.53 -23.30
N SER A 238 -8.80 18.32 -23.24
CA SER A 238 -10.18 18.08 -23.65
C SER A 238 -11.16 18.92 -22.82
N LYS A 239 -12.33 19.28 -23.40
CA LYS A 239 -13.38 20.02 -22.66
C LYS A 239 -13.76 19.33 -21.34
N ARG A 240 -13.78 17.98 -21.32
CA ARG A 240 -14.06 17.17 -20.14
C ARG A 240 -12.97 17.32 -19.10
N ASP A 241 -11.70 17.17 -19.48
CA ASP A 241 -10.58 17.23 -18.55
C ASP A 241 -10.42 18.63 -17.96
N LYS A 242 -10.63 19.67 -18.79
CA LYS A 242 -10.68 21.06 -18.35
C LYS A 242 -11.78 21.28 -17.30
N ALA A 243 -12.99 20.77 -17.53
CA ALA A 243 -14.10 20.89 -16.59
C ALA A 243 -13.79 20.19 -15.27
N ILE A 244 -13.20 18.99 -15.32
CA ILE A 244 -12.78 18.23 -14.13
C ILE A 244 -11.71 19.02 -13.34
N CYS A 245 -10.68 19.51 -14.02
CA CYS A 245 -9.62 20.30 -13.37
C CYS A 245 -10.17 21.57 -12.70
N LEU A 246 -11.01 22.32 -13.40
CA LEU A 246 -11.64 23.52 -12.85
C LEU A 246 -12.50 23.18 -11.62
N LEU A 247 -13.31 22.13 -11.71
CA LEU A 247 -14.16 21.71 -10.60
C LEU A 247 -13.32 21.34 -9.36
N LEU A 248 -12.22 20.60 -9.55
CA LEU A 248 -11.32 20.21 -8.45
C LEU A 248 -10.60 21.41 -7.83
N LEU A 249 -10.15 22.36 -8.64
CA LEU A 249 -9.46 23.57 -8.18
C LEU A 249 -10.39 24.52 -7.42
N GLU A 250 -11.57 24.76 -7.95
CA GLU A 250 -12.52 25.73 -7.38
C GLU A 250 -13.26 25.17 -6.14
N THR A 251 -13.53 23.88 -6.10
CA THR A 251 -14.35 23.29 -5.04
C THR A 251 -13.55 22.54 -3.97
N GLY A 252 -12.32 22.15 -4.28
CA GLY A 252 -11.53 21.26 -3.40
C GLY A 252 -12.12 19.86 -3.24
N LEU A 253 -13.03 19.43 -4.11
CA LEU A 253 -13.58 18.09 -4.14
C LEU A 253 -12.47 17.04 -4.33
N ARG A 254 -12.69 15.84 -3.83
CA ARG A 254 -11.76 14.73 -4.10
C ARG A 254 -12.02 14.20 -5.51
N ALA A 255 -10.97 13.72 -6.18
CA ALA A 255 -11.10 13.13 -7.52
C ALA A 255 -12.08 11.93 -7.59
N VAL A 256 -12.40 11.29 -6.46
CA VAL A 256 -13.40 10.21 -6.37
C VAL A 256 -14.85 10.75 -6.31
N ASP A 257 -15.03 12.03 -6.04
CA ASP A 257 -16.35 12.68 -5.90
C ASP A 257 -16.76 13.38 -7.21
N VAL A 258 -15.88 13.36 -8.23
CA VAL A 258 -16.04 13.90 -9.59
C VAL A 258 -16.10 12.79 -10.62
#